data_1d492869aef6c4536dc43452cf36f681
#
_entry.id   1d492869aef6c4536dc43452cf36f681
#
_cell.length_a   1.000
_cell.length_b   1.000
_cell.length_c   1.000
_cell.angle_alpha   90.00
_cell.angle_beta   90.00
_cell.angle_gamma   90.00
#
_symmetry.space_group_name_H-M   'P 1'
#
loop_
_entity.id
_entity.type
_entity.pdbx_description
1 polymer ?
#
loop_
_entity_poly.entity_id
_entity_poly.type
_entity_poly.pdbx_seq_one_letter_code
_entity_poly.pdbx_strand_id
1 'polypeptide(L)'
;DESHVTLPQVRGMYNGDRARKQVLVDYGFRLPTALDNRPLNYQEFENKLNQAIFVSATPGDYELEHSSKITEQIIRPTGLLDPVIDVRPVSDQVFDITKEAEKIIEKGERVLITTLTKKMAESLTAYLKENGLKVEYLHSDIKTLERTEIIRNLRLGKFDILVGINLLREGLDIPEVSLVAILEADKEGYLRSRRSLIQTMGRLSLIHI
;
A
#
# COMPACT_ATOMS: atom_id res chain seq x y z
N ASP A 1 8.09 10.16 -0.63
CA ASP A 1 7.45 9.31 0.41
C ASP A 1 6.87 10.20 1.50
N GLU A 2 5.71 9.82 2.02
CA GLU A 2 5.08 10.55 3.10
C GLU A 2 5.79 10.30 4.43
N SER A 3 5.90 11.35 5.27
CA SER A 3 6.67 11.33 6.50
C SER A 3 6.22 10.25 7.49
N HIS A 4 4.91 10.00 7.59
CA HIS A 4 4.35 8.99 8.50
C HIS A 4 4.78 7.55 8.16
N VAL A 5 5.31 7.32 6.96
CA VAL A 5 5.92 6.05 6.54
C VAL A 5 7.44 6.10 6.67
N THR A 6 8.06 7.21 6.25
CA THR A 6 9.52 7.35 6.23
C THR A 6 10.11 7.45 7.63
N LEU A 7 9.52 8.21 8.54
CA LEU A 7 10.06 8.40 9.89
C LEU A 7 10.15 7.11 10.72
N PRO A 8 9.13 6.22 10.73
CA PRO A 8 9.27 4.91 11.35
C PRO A 8 10.39 4.05 10.76
N GLN A 9 10.62 4.12 9.44
CA GLN A 9 11.73 3.42 8.79
C GLN A 9 13.09 3.97 9.26
N VAL A 10 13.27 5.29 9.28
CA VAL A 10 14.48 5.93 9.79
C VAL A 10 14.72 5.55 11.25
N ARG A 11 13.67 5.52 12.08
CA ARG A 11 13.75 5.08 13.49
C ARG A 11 14.22 3.64 13.62
N GLY A 12 13.76 2.74 12.73
CA GLY A 12 14.13 1.33 12.72
C GLY A 12 15.53 1.04 12.20
N MET A 13 16.12 1.92 11.39
CA MET A 13 17.38 1.69 10.68
C MET A 13 18.55 1.36 11.62
N TYR A 14 18.75 2.16 12.67
CA TYR A 14 19.84 2.00 13.61
C TYR A 14 19.80 0.64 14.33
N ASN A 15 18.67 0.31 14.92
CA ASN A 15 18.51 -0.93 15.66
C ASN A 15 18.57 -2.16 14.74
N GLY A 16 18.01 -2.09 13.54
CA GLY A 16 18.06 -3.16 12.56
C GLY A 16 19.49 -3.42 12.05
N ASP A 17 20.24 -2.38 11.75
CA ASP A 17 21.64 -2.51 11.32
C ASP A 17 22.52 -3.05 12.46
N ARG A 18 22.34 -2.54 13.67
CA ARG A 18 23.09 -2.99 14.85
C ARG A 18 22.83 -4.47 15.15
N ALA A 19 21.57 -4.88 15.19
CA ALA A 19 21.20 -6.27 15.47
C ALA A 19 21.82 -7.23 14.45
N ARG A 20 21.73 -6.91 13.15
CA ARG A 20 22.34 -7.70 12.09
C ARG A 20 23.85 -7.79 12.23
N LYS A 21 24.53 -6.67 12.48
CA LYS A 21 25.99 -6.63 12.61
C LYS A 21 26.47 -7.34 13.86
N GLN A 22 25.74 -7.24 14.97
CA GLN A 22 26.08 -7.92 16.21
C GLN A 22 26.12 -9.44 15.99
N VAL A 23 25.10 -10.02 15.34
CA VAL A 23 25.11 -11.44 14.99
C VAL A 23 26.32 -11.81 14.13
N LEU A 24 26.68 -11.00 13.14
CA LEU A 24 27.85 -11.28 12.29
C LEU A 24 29.19 -11.19 13.05
N VAL A 25 29.29 -10.32 14.04
CA VAL A 25 30.46 -10.23 14.92
C VAL A 25 30.54 -11.42 15.86
N ASP A 26 29.42 -11.77 16.51
CA ASP A 26 29.34 -12.87 17.47
C ASP A 26 29.70 -14.22 16.84
N TYR A 27 29.35 -14.41 15.58
CA TYR A 27 29.71 -15.61 14.81
C TYR A 27 31.06 -15.49 14.05
N GLY A 28 31.81 -14.43 14.24
CA GLY A 28 33.15 -14.25 13.63
C GLY A 28 33.15 -13.89 12.14
N PHE A 29 32.02 -13.57 11.54
CA PHE A 29 31.93 -13.15 10.14
C PHE A 29 32.35 -11.70 9.90
N ARG A 30 32.37 -10.87 10.97
CA ARG A 30 32.82 -9.47 10.94
C ARG A 30 33.62 -9.13 12.19
N LEU A 31 34.52 -8.16 12.05
CA LEU A 31 35.26 -7.59 13.18
C LEU A 31 34.32 -6.72 14.04
N PRO A 32 34.59 -6.56 15.34
CA PRO A 32 33.82 -5.68 16.25
C PRO A 32 33.68 -4.24 15.73
N THR A 33 34.69 -3.73 15.04
CA THR A 33 34.70 -2.37 14.42
C THR A 33 33.62 -2.20 13.34
N ALA A 34 32.99 -3.28 12.86
CA ALA A 34 31.84 -3.17 11.96
C ALA A 34 30.65 -2.42 12.58
N LEU A 35 30.58 -2.36 13.92
CA LEU A 35 29.55 -1.64 14.66
C LEU A 35 29.75 -0.12 14.62
N ASP A 36 30.97 0.37 14.33
CA ASP A 36 31.29 1.80 14.27
C ASP A 36 30.71 2.45 13.00
N ASN A 37 30.66 1.71 11.89
CA ASN A 37 30.02 2.17 10.66
C ASN A 37 28.51 1.88 10.74
N ARG A 38 27.75 2.84 11.22
CA ARG A 38 26.32 2.72 11.52
C ARG A 38 25.51 3.90 10.98
N PRO A 39 24.21 3.72 10.68
CA PRO A 39 23.31 4.84 10.46
C PRO A 39 23.17 5.68 11.74
N LEU A 40 22.68 6.90 11.59
CA LEU A 40 22.31 7.73 12.73
C LEU A 40 21.21 7.03 13.54
N ASN A 41 21.25 7.18 14.86
CA ASN A 41 20.07 6.89 15.66
C ASN A 41 19.03 8.01 15.46
N TYR A 42 17.79 7.76 15.89
CA TYR A 42 16.70 8.69 15.62
C TYR A 42 16.91 10.08 16.23
N GLN A 43 17.47 10.17 17.44
CA GLN A 43 17.77 11.44 18.09
C GLN A 43 18.88 12.22 17.36
N GLU A 44 19.90 11.54 16.88
CA GLU A 44 20.94 12.16 16.06
C GLU A 44 20.39 12.69 14.73
N PHE A 45 19.43 11.96 14.15
CA PHE A 45 18.71 12.38 12.95
C PHE A 45 17.88 13.64 13.23
N GLU A 46 17.06 13.65 14.29
CA GLU A 46 16.25 14.81 14.68
C GLU A 46 17.12 16.05 14.94
N ASN A 47 18.24 15.89 15.63
CA ASN A 47 19.15 17.00 15.92
C ASN A 47 19.80 17.62 14.65
N LYS A 48 19.78 16.92 13.53
CA LYS A 48 20.25 17.45 12.24
C LYS A 48 19.17 18.18 11.45
N LEU A 49 17.91 18.00 11.80
CA LEU A 49 16.80 18.72 11.17
C LEU A 49 16.75 20.14 11.73
N ASN A 50 16.91 21.12 10.86
CA ASN A 50 16.77 22.53 11.24
C ASN A 50 15.32 22.98 11.03
N GLN A 51 14.78 22.73 9.83
CA GLN A 51 13.38 23.00 9.46
C GLN A 51 12.84 21.83 8.67
N ALA A 52 11.59 21.47 8.91
CA ALA A 52 10.92 20.38 8.21
C ALA A 52 9.51 20.80 7.80
N ILE A 53 9.10 20.39 6.61
CA ILE A 53 7.72 20.50 6.13
C ILE A 53 7.25 19.08 5.90
N PHE A 54 6.21 18.69 6.64
CA PHE A 54 5.54 17.41 6.47
C PHE A 54 4.37 17.57 5.52
N VAL A 55 4.34 16.75 4.47
CA VAL A 55 3.24 16.74 3.50
C VAL A 55 2.62 15.36 3.51
N SER A 56 1.34 15.28 3.84
CA SER A 56 0.59 14.02 3.85
C SER A 56 -0.91 14.27 3.76
N ALA A 57 -1.63 13.41 3.07
CA ALA A 57 -3.09 13.37 3.12
C ALA A 57 -3.59 12.73 4.42
N THR A 58 -2.76 11.93 5.09
CA THR A 58 -3.08 11.19 6.31
C THR A 58 -1.92 11.28 7.31
N PRO A 59 -1.66 12.47 7.89
CA PRO A 59 -0.53 12.67 8.80
C PRO A 59 -0.57 11.73 10.01
N GLY A 60 0.60 11.38 10.52
CA GLY A 60 0.77 10.58 11.73
C GLY A 60 0.68 11.41 13.00
N ASP A 61 0.72 10.75 14.15
CA ASP A 61 0.71 11.42 15.44
C ASP A 61 1.98 12.24 15.63
N TYR A 62 3.12 11.74 15.14
CA TYR A 62 4.38 12.45 15.18
C TYR A 62 4.31 13.81 14.47
N GLU A 63 3.75 13.86 13.25
CA GLU A 63 3.61 15.10 12.50
C GLU A 63 2.70 16.09 13.20
N LEU A 64 1.59 15.60 13.77
CA LEU A 64 0.63 16.42 14.50
C LEU A 64 1.22 17.01 15.78
N GLU A 65 2.00 16.21 16.52
CA GLU A 65 2.62 16.63 17.78
C GLU A 65 3.82 17.57 17.59
N HIS A 66 4.58 17.42 16.50
CA HIS A 66 5.83 18.15 16.26
C HIS A 66 5.67 19.34 15.31
N SER A 67 4.49 19.54 14.71
CA SER A 67 4.24 20.67 13.83
C SER A 67 3.79 21.90 14.61
N SER A 68 4.51 23.02 14.45
CA SER A 68 4.11 24.31 15.03
C SER A 68 2.89 24.93 14.32
N LYS A 69 2.65 24.56 13.08
CA LYS A 69 1.52 25.02 12.26
C LYS A 69 1.05 23.92 11.34
N ILE A 70 -0.25 23.70 11.30
CA ILE A 70 -0.92 22.79 10.36
C ILE A 70 -1.70 23.62 9.37
N THR A 71 -1.52 23.35 8.08
CA THR A 71 -2.27 23.99 7.00
C THR A 71 -2.96 22.90 6.20
N GLU A 72 -4.26 23.01 6.04
CA GLU A 72 -5.07 22.07 5.27
C GLU A 72 -5.36 22.62 3.88
N GLN A 73 -5.18 21.79 2.88
CA GLN A 73 -5.63 22.07 1.52
C GLN A 73 -6.81 21.15 1.19
N ILE A 74 -8.02 21.66 1.35
CA ILE A 74 -9.27 20.91 1.20
C ILE A 74 -9.81 21.03 -0.22
N ILE A 75 -9.54 22.14 -0.90
CA ILE A 75 -10.09 22.44 -2.22
C ILE A 75 -9.31 21.66 -3.29
N ARG A 76 -10.02 20.84 -4.07
CA ARG A 76 -9.54 20.24 -5.30
C ARG A 76 -9.99 21.06 -6.50
N PRO A 77 -9.12 21.89 -7.11
CA PRO A 77 -9.51 22.75 -8.24
C PRO A 77 -9.79 21.95 -9.52
N THR A 78 -9.47 20.67 -9.56
CA THR A 78 -9.64 19.78 -10.72
C THR A 78 -11.10 19.36 -10.96
N GLY A 79 -12.03 19.62 -10.05
CA GLY A 79 -13.42 19.16 -10.16
C GLY A 79 -13.61 17.63 -10.00
N LEU A 80 -12.54 16.89 -9.73
CA LEU A 80 -12.62 15.45 -9.50
C LEU A 80 -13.28 15.16 -8.15
N LEU A 81 -14.32 14.36 -8.16
CA LEU A 81 -15.00 13.93 -6.95
C LEU A 81 -14.25 12.79 -6.27
N ASP A 82 -14.46 12.63 -4.97
CA ASP A 82 -14.01 11.44 -4.26
C ASP A 82 -14.80 10.21 -4.77
N PRO A 83 -14.18 9.02 -4.72
CA PRO A 83 -14.84 7.80 -5.18
C PRO A 83 -16.09 7.50 -4.34
N VAL A 84 -17.09 6.95 -4.98
CA VAL A 84 -18.28 6.46 -4.27
C VAL A 84 -17.88 5.25 -3.44
N ILE A 85 -18.15 5.29 -2.14
CA ILE A 85 -17.88 4.20 -1.21
C ILE A 85 -19.17 3.43 -0.99
N ASP A 86 -19.19 2.16 -1.35
CA ASP A 86 -20.28 1.24 -1.11
C ASP A 86 -19.85 0.20 -0.07
N VAL A 87 -20.54 0.16 1.08
CA VAL A 87 -20.25 -0.76 2.17
C VAL A 87 -21.28 -1.88 2.16
N ARG A 88 -20.83 -3.11 1.95
CA ARG A 88 -21.68 -4.29 1.81
C ARG A 88 -21.42 -5.32 2.92
N PRO A 89 -22.39 -6.20 3.23
CA PRO A 89 -22.20 -7.29 4.18
C PRO A 89 -21.07 -8.24 3.77
N VAL A 90 -20.38 -8.82 4.76
CA VAL A 90 -19.32 -9.81 4.50
C VAL A 90 -19.85 -11.13 3.96
N SER A 91 -21.12 -11.46 4.24
CA SER A 91 -21.79 -12.62 3.65
C SER A 91 -21.82 -12.50 2.14
N ASP A 92 -21.45 -13.60 1.46
CA ASP A 92 -21.44 -13.70 -0.01
C ASP A 92 -20.52 -12.71 -0.75
N GLN A 93 -19.56 -12.10 -0.04
CA GLN A 93 -18.66 -11.08 -0.60
C GLN A 93 -17.92 -11.53 -1.87
N VAL A 94 -17.58 -12.83 -1.99
CA VAL A 94 -16.89 -13.38 -3.17
C VAL A 94 -17.81 -13.38 -4.40
N PHE A 95 -19.07 -13.76 -4.22
CA PHE A 95 -20.05 -13.73 -5.28
C PHE A 95 -20.38 -12.30 -5.71
N ASP A 96 -20.53 -11.41 -4.74
CA ASP A 96 -20.85 -10.02 -4.97
C ASP A 96 -19.74 -9.30 -5.73
N ILE A 97 -18.47 -9.46 -5.30
CA ILE A 97 -17.34 -8.86 -6.01
C ILE A 97 -17.14 -9.46 -7.42
N THR A 98 -17.44 -10.74 -7.62
CA THR A 98 -17.37 -11.36 -8.94
C THR A 98 -18.31 -10.67 -9.90
N LYS A 99 -19.58 -10.47 -9.51
CA LYS A 99 -20.58 -9.76 -10.32
C LYS A 99 -20.21 -8.31 -10.62
N GLU A 100 -19.70 -7.60 -9.62
CA GLU A 100 -19.26 -6.20 -9.84
C GLU A 100 -18.05 -6.15 -10.77
N ALA A 101 -17.10 -7.08 -10.61
CA ALA A 101 -15.93 -7.16 -11.49
C ALA A 101 -16.33 -7.43 -12.95
N GLU A 102 -17.29 -8.34 -13.20
CA GLU A 102 -17.80 -8.60 -14.55
C GLU A 102 -18.35 -7.34 -15.22
N LYS A 103 -19.17 -6.55 -14.50
CA LYS A 103 -19.72 -5.28 -15.02
C LYS A 103 -18.63 -4.26 -15.40
N ILE A 104 -17.54 -4.21 -14.63
CA ILE A 104 -16.42 -3.32 -14.88
C ILE A 104 -15.60 -3.79 -16.07
N ILE A 105 -15.35 -5.10 -16.15
CA ILE A 105 -14.61 -5.71 -17.26
C ILE A 105 -15.36 -5.55 -18.59
N GLU A 106 -16.69 -5.65 -18.59
CA GLU A 106 -17.52 -5.39 -19.78
C GLU A 106 -17.34 -3.97 -20.34
N LYS A 107 -17.01 -3.00 -19.48
CA LYS A 107 -16.69 -1.62 -19.89
C LYS A 107 -15.23 -1.45 -20.37
N GLY A 108 -14.43 -2.49 -20.31
CA GLY A 108 -13.00 -2.44 -20.65
C GLY A 108 -12.10 -1.89 -19.55
N GLU A 109 -12.64 -1.74 -18.34
CA GLU A 109 -11.94 -1.19 -17.17
C GLU A 109 -11.33 -2.30 -16.31
N ARG A 110 -10.52 -1.95 -15.31
CA ARG A 110 -9.76 -2.87 -14.47
C ARG A 110 -10.23 -2.86 -13.03
N VAL A 111 -9.98 -3.96 -12.32
CA VAL A 111 -10.39 -4.16 -10.94
C VAL A 111 -9.18 -4.49 -10.07
N LEU A 112 -9.10 -3.87 -8.91
CA LEU A 112 -8.17 -4.25 -7.85
C LEU A 112 -8.93 -4.85 -6.67
N ILE A 113 -8.46 -6.00 -6.16
CA ILE A 113 -9.06 -6.65 -4.99
C ILE A 113 -8.01 -6.81 -3.91
N THR A 114 -8.23 -6.21 -2.76
CA THR A 114 -7.34 -6.35 -1.61
C THR A 114 -7.92 -7.34 -0.61
N THR A 115 -7.08 -8.27 -0.16
CA THR A 115 -7.43 -9.27 0.85
C THR A 115 -6.61 -9.09 2.13
N LEU A 116 -7.05 -9.70 3.22
CA LEU A 116 -6.34 -9.63 4.50
C LEU A 116 -5.15 -10.56 4.56
N THR A 117 -5.24 -11.75 3.95
CA THR A 117 -4.21 -12.79 4.04
C THR A 117 -3.79 -13.31 2.67
N LYS A 118 -2.57 -13.84 2.61
CA LYS A 118 -2.01 -14.49 1.41
C LYS A 118 -2.88 -15.67 0.94
N LYS A 119 -3.28 -16.52 1.88
CA LYS A 119 -4.13 -17.68 1.59
C LYS A 119 -5.46 -17.27 0.96
N MET A 120 -6.09 -16.20 1.48
CA MET A 120 -7.34 -15.69 0.90
C MET A 120 -7.14 -15.13 -0.51
N ALA A 121 -6.05 -14.42 -0.76
CA ALA A 121 -5.72 -13.90 -2.09
C ALA A 121 -5.52 -15.04 -3.10
N GLU A 122 -4.78 -16.07 -2.71
CA GLU A 122 -4.52 -17.25 -3.54
C GLU A 122 -5.82 -18.01 -3.86
N SER A 123 -6.64 -18.27 -2.83
CA SER A 123 -7.93 -18.97 -3.00
C SER A 123 -8.91 -18.16 -3.88
N LEU A 124 -8.98 -16.85 -3.67
CA LEU A 124 -9.83 -15.98 -4.48
C LEU A 124 -9.35 -15.93 -5.93
N THR A 125 -8.05 -15.83 -6.16
CA THR A 125 -7.48 -15.84 -7.51
C THR A 125 -7.80 -17.13 -8.24
N ALA A 126 -7.66 -18.28 -7.58
CA ALA A 126 -8.03 -19.58 -8.16
C ALA A 126 -9.51 -19.63 -8.51
N TYR A 127 -10.38 -19.25 -7.58
CA TYR A 127 -11.84 -19.23 -7.79
C TYR A 127 -12.24 -18.33 -8.98
N LEU A 128 -11.69 -17.13 -9.09
CA LEU A 128 -12.00 -16.21 -10.18
C LEU A 128 -11.49 -16.73 -11.52
N LYS A 129 -10.32 -17.38 -11.56
CA LYS A 129 -9.78 -18.05 -12.76
C LYS A 129 -10.66 -19.23 -13.21
N GLU A 130 -11.15 -20.03 -12.28
CA GLU A 130 -12.07 -21.13 -12.55
C GLU A 130 -13.42 -20.65 -13.15
N ASN A 131 -13.83 -19.43 -12.77
CA ASN A 131 -15.02 -18.77 -13.36
C ASN A 131 -14.71 -18.04 -14.68
N GLY A 132 -13.55 -18.26 -15.29
CA GLY A 132 -13.22 -17.74 -16.62
C GLY A 132 -12.71 -16.30 -16.65
N LEU A 133 -12.47 -15.66 -15.50
CA LEU A 133 -11.95 -14.30 -15.41
C LEU A 133 -10.43 -14.28 -15.56
N LYS A 134 -9.90 -13.24 -16.21
CA LYS A 134 -8.46 -13.03 -16.35
C LYS A 134 -7.94 -12.34 -15.12
N VAL A 135 -7.38 -13.10 -14.20
CA VAL A 135 -6.93 -12.62 -12.87
C VAL A 135 -5.45 -12.91 -12.67
N GLU A 136 -4.75 -11.97 -12.06
CA GLU A 136 -3.38 -12.18 -11.60
C GLU A 136 -3.26 -11.90 -10.10
N TYR A 137 -2.31 -12.55 -9.45
CA TYR A 137 -2.03 -12.39 -8.02
C TYR A 137 -0.70 -11.70 -7.79
N LEU A 138 -0.72 -10.66 -6.99
CA LEU A 138 0.48 -9.94 -6.56
C LEU A 138 0.82 -10.32 -5.11
N HIS A 139 1.83 -11.14 -4.91
CA HIS A 139 2.29 -11.54 -3.58
C HIS A 139 3.50 -10.72 -3.10
N SER A 140 3.77 -10.77 -1.79
CA SER A 140 4.81 -9.98 -1.14
C SER A 140 6.24 -10.33 -1.59
N ASP A 141 6.45 -11.55 -2.07
CA ASP A 141 7.79 -12.10 -2.37
C ASP A 141 8.24 -11.80 -3.81
N ILE A 142 7.38 -11.14 -4.61
CA ILE A 142 7.68 -10.75 -5.99
C ILE A 142 8.74 -9.65 -6.01
N LYS A 143 9.76 -9.82 -6.84
CA LYS A 143 10.82 -8.82 -7.03
C LYS A 143 10.26 -7.54 -7.67
N THR A 144 10.91 -6.42 -7.40
CA THR A 144 10.45 -5.09 -7.86
C THR A 144 10.25 -5.01 -9.38
N LEU A 145 11.14 -5.60 -10.17
CA LEU A 145 11.01 -5.59 -11.64
C LEU A 145 9.79 -6.38 -12.12
N GLU A 146 9.56 -7.54 -11.55
CA GLU A 146 8.42 -8.40 -11.86
C GLU A 146 7.09 -7.75 -11.45
N ARG A 147 7.07 -7.04 -10.30
CA ARG A 147 5.93 -6.23 -9.88
C ARG A 147 5.59 -5.15 -10.91
N THR A 148 6.59 -4.45 -11.43
CA THR A 148 6.40 -3.43 -12.46
C THR A 148 5.81 -4.04 -13.74
N GLU A 149 6.26 -5.25 -14.11
CA GLU A 149 5.73 -5.96 -15.26
C GLU A 149 4.26 -6.39 -15.07
N ILE A 150 3.89 -6.88 -13.88
CA ILE A 150 2.50 -7.23 -13.54
C ILE A 150 1.61 -5.99 -13.68
N ILE A 151 2.00 -4.86 -13.13
CA ILE A 151 1.23 -3.61 -13.23
C ILE A 151 1.10 -3.16 -14.69
N ARG A 152 2.18 -3.22 -15.45
CA ARG A 152 2.15 -2.91 -16.89
C ARG A 152 1.19 -3.85 -17.64
N ASN A 153 1.18 -5.13 -17.32
CA ASN A 153 0.33 -6.11 -17.96
C ASN A 153 -1.15 -5.89 -17.62
N LEU A 154 -1.49 -5.46 -16.39
CA LEU A 154 -2.82 -5.01 -16.01
C LEU A 154 -3.27 -3.82 -16.88
N ARG A 155 -2.44 -2.79 -17.00
CA ARG A 155 -2.71 -1.60 -17.82
C ARG A 155 -2.92 -1.96 -19.30
N LEU A 156 -2.13 -2.88 -19.83
CA LEU A 156 -2.25 -3.39 -21.21
C LEU A 156 -3.44 -4.34 -21.42
N GLY A 157 -4.18 -4.70 -20.38
CA GLY A 157 -5.34 -5.58 -20.50
C GLY A 157 -5.01 -7.05 -20.76
N LYS A 158 -3.81 -7.51 -20.39
CA LYS A 158 -3.49 -8.94 -20.45
C LYS A 158 -4.29 -9.74 -19.44
N PHE A 159 -4.66 -9.10 -18.34
CA PHE A 159 -5.64 -9.57 -17.37
C PHE A 159 -6.44 -8.35 -16.85
N ASP A 160 -7.59 -8.60 -16.24
CA ASP A 160 -8.57 -7.58 -15.92
C ASP A 160 -8.67 -7.33 -14.41
N ILE A 161 -8.28 -8.31 -13.60
CA ILE A 161 -8.35 -8.27 -12.15
C ILE A 161 -6.96 -8.50 -11.56
N LEU A 162 -6.55 -7.66 -10.62
CA LEU A 162 -5.38 -7.87 -9.80
C LEU A 162 -5.78 -8.09 -8.34
N VAL A 163 -5.42 -9.24 -7.80
CA VAL A 163 -5.67 -9.61 -6.39
C VAL A 163 -4.39 -9.54 -5.61
N GLY A 164 -4.44 -9.08 -4.37
CA GLY A 164 -3.28 -9.17 -3.49
C GLY A 164 -3.51 -8.58 -2.10
N ILE A 165 -2.45 -8.62 -1.29
CA ILE A 165 -2.43 -8.04 0.04
C ILE A 165 -1.84 -6.64 -0.06
N ASN A 166 -2.55 -5.64 0.45
CA ASN A 166 -2.07 -4.25 0.47
C ASN A 166 -1.48 -3.79 -0.88
N LEU A 167 -2.21 -4.05 -1.95
CA LEU A 167 -1.78 -3.77 -3.32
C LEU A 167 -1.43 -2.30 -3.56
N LEU A 168 -2.10 -1.42 -2.87
CA LEU A 168 -2.09 0.02 -3.10
C LEU A 168 -1.32 0.74 -2.00
N ARG A 169 -0.07 0.37 -1.81
CA ARG A 169 0.87 1.24 -1.12
C ARG A 169 1.26 2.39 -2.03
N GLU A 170 1.82 3.43 -1.44
CA GLU A 170 2.24 4.67 -2.07
C GLU A 170 2.82 4.52 -3.48
N GLY A 171 2.49 5.47 -4.35
CA GLY A 171 3.13 5.63 -5.65
C GLY A 171 2.54 4.84 -6.82
N LEU A 172 1.43 4.12 -6.66
CA LEU A 172 0.74 3.49 -7.79
C LEU A 172 -0.39 4.39 -8.30
N ASP A 173 -0.27 4.81 -9.55
CA ASP A 173 -1.31 5.46 -10.33
C ASP A 173 -1.67 4.56 -11.50
N ILE A 174 -2.89 4.02 -11.49
CA ILE A 174 -3.39 3.09 -12.50
C ILE A 174 -4.75 3.61 -12.99
N PRO A 175 -4.73 4.53 -13.94
CA PRO A 175 -5.96 5.18 -14.43
C PRO A 175 -6.99 4.21 -15.03
N GLU A 176 -6.58 3.04 -15.43
CA GLU A 176 -7.46 2.03 -16.01
C GLU A 176 -8.33 1.30 -14.96
N VAL A 177 -8.04 1.50 -13.67
CA VAL A 177 -8.78 0.87 -12.55
C VAL A 177 -9.94 1.76 -12.15
N SER A 178 -11.15 1.24 -12.20
CA SER A 178 -12.38 1.92 -11.79
C SER A 178 -13.09 1.27 -10.59
N LEU A 179 -12.63 0.11 -10.17
CA LEU A 179 -13.14 -0.56 -8.97
C LEU A 179 -11.99 -1.03 -8.09
N VAL A 180 -12.04 -0.61 -6.82
CA VAL A 180 -11.20 -1.19 -5.76
C VAL A 180 -12.10 -1.87 -4.74
N ALA A 181 -11.95 -3.17 -4.58
CA ALA A 181 -12.64 -3.94 -3.57
C ALA A 181 -11.74 -4.26 -2.38
N ILE A 182 -12.24 -4.04 -1.19
CA ILE A 182 -11.54 -4.33 0.07
C ILE A 182 -12.35 -5.40 0.80
N LEU A 183 -11.88 -6.64 0.75
CA LEU A 183 -12.57 -7.75 1.40
C LEU A 183 -12.27 -7.74 2.91
N GLU A 184 -13.27 -8.14 3.71
CA GLU A 184 -13.18 -8.16 5.18
C GLU A 184 -12.67 -6.81 5.75
N ALA A 185 -13.24 -5.70 5.29
CA ALA A 185 -12.81 -4.34 5.66
C ALA A 185 -13.04 -4.01 7.15
N ASP A 186 -13.91 -4.77 7.82
CA ASP A 186 -14.23 -4.71 9.24
C ASP A 186 -13.12 -5.27 10.13
N LYS A 187 -12.23 -6.10 9.57
CA LYS A 187 -11.14 -6.71 10.33
C LYS A 187 -9.92 -5.80 10.35
N GLU A 188 -9.55 -5.36 11.53
CA GLU A 188 -8.27 -4.68 11.75
C GLU A 188 -7.10 -5.67 11.65
N GLY A 189 -5.96 -5.20 11.19
CA GLY A 189 -4.75 -6.01 11.05
C GLY A 189 -3.52 -5.17 10.73
N TYR A 190 -2.37 -5.82 10.71
CA TYR A 190 -1.13 -5.19 10.28
C TYR A 190 -1.31 -4.63 8.86
N LEU A 191 -1.15 -3.32 8.71
CA LEU A 191 -1.36 -2.56 7.47
C LEU A 191 -2.85 -2.33 7.07
N ARG A 192 -3.79 -2.59 7.96
CA ARG A 192 -5.21 -2.24 7.80
C ARG A 192 -5.65 -1.30 8.92
N SER A 193 -5.11 -0.12 8.92
CA SER A 193 -5.56 1.01 9.74
C SER A 193 -6.55 1.88 8.97
N ARG A 194 -7.26 2.75 9.67
CA ARG A 194 -8.10 3.80 9.05
C ARG A 194 -7.34 4.56 7.95
N ARG A 195 -6.06 4.91 8.21
CA ARG A 195 -5.20 5.62 7.25
C ARG A 195 -4.96 4.81 5.98
N SER A 196 -4.63 3.53 6.11
CA SER A 196 -4.37 2.69 4.93
C SER A 196 -5.63 2.46 4.08
N LEU A 197 -6.81 2.39 4.71
CA LEU A 197 -8.08 2.31 3.97
C LEU A 197 -8.36 3.60 3.21
N ILE A 198 -8.19 4.77 3.83
CA ILE A 198 -8.35 6.07 3.17
C ILE A 198 -7.38 6.22 1.99
N GLN A 199 -6.12 5.84 2.16
CA GLN A 199 -5.14 5.85 1.07
C GLN A 199 -5.53 4.91 -0.08
N THR A 200 -6.03 3.73 0.25
CA THR A 200 -6.51 2.76 -0.75
C THR A 200 -7.69 3.32 -1.54
N MET A 201 -8.66 3.90 -0.87
CA MET A 201 -9.84 4.53 -1.49
C MET A 201 -9.46 5.74 -2.35
N GLY A 202 -8.52 6.56 -1.88
CA GLY A 202 -8.07 7.76 -2.60
C GLY A 202 -7.39 7.49 -3.94
N ARG A 203 -7.03 6.23 -4.24
CA ARG A 203 -6.46 5.85 -5.55
C ARG A 203 -7.46 5.86 -6.69
N LEU A 204 -8.76 5.80 -6.42
CA LEU A 204 -9.80 5.88 -7.44
C LEU A 204 -10.15 7.32 -7.83
N SER A 205 -9.88 8.31 -7.00
CA SER A 205 -10.33 9.69 -7.21
C SER A 205 -9.56 10.46 -8.29
N LEU A 206 -8.46 9.92 -8.80
CA LEU A 206 -7.63 10.58 -9.81
C LEU A 206 -8.01 10.23 -11.26
N ILE A 207 -9.04 9.43 -11.50
CA ILE A 207 -9.16 8.66 -12.73
C ILE A 207 -10.34 9.02 -13.62
N HIS A 208 -11.28 9.82 -13.17
CA HIS A 208 -12.40 10.22 -14.03
C HIS A 208 -12.24 11.66 -14.53
N ILE A 209 -11.53 11.79 -15.61
CA ILE A 209 -11.65 12.93 -16.54
C ILE A 209 -12.45 12.46 -17.74
#